data_9c2c054e0df566a3504cb9d4b6a80fdc
#
_entry.id   9c2c054e0df566a3504cb9d4b6a80fdc
#
_cell.length_a   1.000
_cell.length_b   1.000
_cell.length_c   1.000
_cell.angle_alpha   90.00
_cell.angle_beta   90.00
_cell.angle_gamma   90.00
#
_symmetry.space_group_name_H-M   'P 1'
#
loop_
_entity.id
_entity.type
_entity.pdbx_description
1 polymer ?
#
loop_
_entity_poly.entity_id
_entity_poly.type
_entity_poly.pdbx_seq_one_letter_code
_entity_poly.pdbx_strand_id
1 'polypeptide(L)'
;RIEQSAVVGQQQAVAKVLTSLLSVLDDIELARQHGDIAEGTPFASITSKLEEALGAHGLVRYGEVGEEFDPEKHEALMHSSSGDVEATSLEVIMQPGYMMGERVLRPARVGTVGPN
;
A
#
# COMPACT_ATOMS: atom_id res chain seq x y z
N ARG A 1 7.90 31.46 -4.98
CA ARG A 1 7.04 31.06 -3.84
C ARG A 1 5.62 30.69 -4.26
N ILE A 2 4.99 31.55 -5.05
CA ILE A 2 3.63 31.32 -5.50
C ILE A 2 3.56 30.03 -6.33
N GLU A 3 4.54 29.82 -7.20
CA GLU A 3 4.61 28.60 -8.00
C GLU A 3 4.82 27.35 -7.14
N GLN A 4 5.68 27.43 -6.13
CA GLN A 4 5.91 26.33 -5.20
C GLN A 4 4.64 26.02 -4.40
N SER A 5 3.94 27.04 -3.92
CA SER A 5 2.69 26.87 -3.20
C SER A 5 1.61 26.21 -4.06
N ALA A 6 1.54 26.59 -5.34
CA ALA A 6 0.61 26.00 -6.29
C ALA A 6 0.92 24.53 -6.55
N VAL A 7 2.20 24.18 -6.71
CA VAL A 7 2.63 22.80 -6.93
C VAL A 7 2.32 21.95 -5.70
N VAL A 8 2.64 22.44 -4.50
CA VAL A 8 2.34 21.74 -3.25
C VAL A 8 0.83 21.54 -3.10
N GLY A 9 0.03 22.58 -3.39
CA GLY A 9 -1.42 22.49 -3.33
C GLY A 9 -1.97 21.46 -4.31
N GLN A 10 -1.43 21.39 -5.52
CA GLN A 10 -1.81 20.38 -6.50
C GLN A 10 -1.47 18.98 -6.03
N GLN A 11 -0.28 18.78 -5.46
CA GLN A 11 0.13 17.50 -4.93
C GLN A 11 -0.76 17.06 -3.77
N GLN A 12 -1.13 17.98 -2.89
CA GLN A 12 -2.04 17.68 -1.78
C GLN A 12 -3.43 17.31 -2.27
N ALA A 13 -3.91 17.97 -3.31
CA ALA A 13 -5.22 17.67 -3.90
C ALA A 13 -5.21 16.27 -4.53
N VAL A 14 -4.17 15.93 -5.27
CA VAL A 14 -4.02 14.60 -5.86
C VAL A 14 -3.93 13.55 -4.76
N ALA A 15 -3.11 13.79 -3.74
CA ALA A 15 -2.98 12.86 -2.61
C ALA A 15 -4.33 12.62 -1.91
N LYS A 16 -5.12 13.66 -1.74
CA LYS A 16 -6.44 13.55 -1.13
C LYS A 16 -7.39 12.68 -1.95
N VAL A 17 -7.39 12.87 -3.26
CA VAL A 17 -8.21 12.05 -4.17
C VAL A 17 -7.75 10.61 -4.13
N LEU A 18 -6.44 10.36 -4.26
CA LEU A 18 -5.91 9.00 -4.22
C LEU A 18 -6.22 8.31 -2.89
N THR A 19 -6.09 9.03 -1.77
CA THR A 19 -6.40 8.48 -0.46
C THR A 19 -7.87 8.05 -0.37
N SER A 20 -8.78 8.83 -0.94
CA SER A 20 -10.20 8.49 -0.93
C SER A 20 -10.52 7.23 -1.75
N LEU A 21 -9.65 6.85 -2.67
CA LEU A 21 -9.83 5.66 -3.50
C LEU A 21 -9.20 4.40 -2.90
N LEU A 22 -8.42 4.52 -1.82
CA LEU A 22 -7.74 3.36 -1.22
C LEU A 22 -8.74 2.31 -0.73
N SER A 23 -9.88 2.72 -0.21
CA SER A 23 -10.91 1.76 0.22
C SER A 23 -11.46 0.95 -0.93
N VAL A 24 -11.58 1.55 -2.12
CA VAL A 24 -12.01 0.84 -3.33
C VAL A 24 -10.96 -0.18 -3.73
N LEU A 25 -9.68 0.19 -3.68
CA LEU A 25 -8.58 -0.71 -4.00
C LEU A 25 -8.51 -1.88 -3.01
N ASP A 26 -8.77 -1.62 -1.73
CA ASP A 26 -8.84 -2.68 -0.72
C ASP A 26 -9.97 -3.67 -1.04
N ASP A 27 -11.13 -3.17 -1.45
CA ASP A 27 -12.26 -4.02 -1.82
C ASP A 27 -11.95 -4.85 -3.07
N ILE A 28 -11.25 -4.28 -4.04
CA ILE A 28 -10.80 -5.01 -5.23
C ILE A 28 -9.86 -6.14 -4.83
N GLU A 29 -8.89 -5.86 -3.96
CA GLU A 29 -7.95 -6.88 -3.51
C GLU A 29 -8.65 -7.99 -2.74
N LEU A 30 -9.59 -7.63 -1.88
CA LEU A 30 -10.38 -8.61 -1.14
C LEU A 30 -11.19 -9.49 -2.07
N ALA A 31 -11.82 -8.91 -3.09
CA ALA A 31 -12.56 -9.66 -4.10
C ALA A 31 -11.64 -10.60 -4.87
N ARG A 32 -10.42 -10.14 -5.18
CA ARG A 32 -9.43 -10.97 -5.87
C ARG A 32 -9.01 -12.16 -5.01
N GLN A 33 -8.80 -11.96 -3.72
CA GLN A 33 -8.44 -13.02 -2.77
C GLN A 33 -9.57 -14.05 -2.61
N HIS A 34 -10.82 -13.61 -2.73
CA HIS A 34 -11.97 -14.51 -2.63
C HIS A 34 -12.32 -15.18 -3.96
N GLY A 35 -11.56 -14.93 -5.02
CA GLY A 35 -11.81 -15.54 -6.32
C GLY A 35 -12.95 -14.90 -7.12
N ASP A 36 -13.46 -13.75 -6.68
CA ASP A 36 -14.56 -13.06 -7.36
C ASP A 36 -14.11 -12.33 -8.63
N ILE A 37 -12.81 -12.15 -8.79
CA ILE A 37 -12.21 -11.51 -9.98
C ILE A 37 -11.31 -12.54 -10.65
N ALA A 38 -11.89 -13.34 -11.55
CA ALA A 38 -11.13 -14.37 -12.27
C ALA A 38 -10.35 -13.74 -13.42
N GLU A 39 -9.14 -14.24 -13.67
CA GLU A 39 -8.34 -13.82 -14.81
C GLU A 39 -9.09 -14.06 -16.12
N GLY A 40 -8.87 -13.18 -17.08
CA GLY A 40 -9.50 -13.26 -18.40
C GLY A 40 -10.94 -12.77 -18.45
N THR A 41 -11.48 -12.30 -17.31
CA THR A 41 -12.84 -11.75 -17.29
C THR A 41 -12.80 -10.25 -17.58
N PRO A 42 -13.90 -9.67 -18.09
CA PRO A 42 -13.98 -8.22 -18.28
C PRO A 42 -13.75 -7.44 -16.99
N PHE A 43 -14.20 -7.95 -15.85
CA PHE A 43 -14.02 -7.28 -14.56
C PHE A 43 -12.55 -7.21 -14.17
N ALA A 44 -11.80 -8.31 -14.40
CA ALA A 44 -10.36 -8.31 -14.13
C ALA A 44 -9.64 -7.26 -15.00
N SER A 45 -10.05 -7.14 -16.25
CA SER A 45 -9.48 -6.13 -17.16
C SER A 45 -9.76 -4.70 -16.67
N ILE A 46 -10.99 -4.45 -16.19
CA ILE A 46 -11.38 -3.13 -15.68
C ILE A 46 -10.56 -2.77 -14.44
N THR A 47 -10.42 -3.71 -13.49
CA THR A 47 -9.69 -3.46 -12.25
C THR A 47 -8.20 -3.22 -12.52
N SER A 48 -7.60 -4.00 -13.44
CA SER A 48 -6.21 -3.81 -13.83
C SER A 48 -5.99 -2.45 -14.47
N LYS A 49 -6.92 -2.01 -15.31
CA LYS A 49 -6.86 -0.71 -15.97
C LYS A 49 -6.97 0.43 -14.96
N LEU A 50 -7.82 0.30 -13.95
CA LEU A 50 -7.92 1.27 -12.87
C LEU A 50 -6.59 1.37 -12.11
N GLU A 51 -6.01 0.23 -11.73
CA GLU A 51 -4.74 0.21 -11.03
C GLU A 51 -3.61 0.83 -11.84
N GLU A 52 -3.56 0.56 -13.15
CA GLU A 52 -2.59 1.20 -14.04
C GLU A 52 -2.79 2.72 -14.12
N ALA A 53 -4.04 3.17 -14.24
CA ALA A 53 -4.34 4.59 -14.32
C ALA A 53 -3.89 5.33 -13.04
N LEU A 54 -4.13 4.74 -11.88
CA LEU A 54 -3.70 5.33 -10.61
C LEU A 54 -2.18 5.30 -10.47
N GLY A 55 -1.54 4.23 -10.93
CA GLY A 55 -0.07 4.14 -10.96
C GLY A 55 0.56 5.24 -11.82
N ALA A 56 -0.10 5.63 -12.90
CA ALA A 56 0.37 6.72 -13.75
C ALA A 56 0.38 8.07 -13.01
N HIS A 57 -0.42 8.20 -11.96
CA HIS A 57 -0.42 9.38 -11.10
C HIS A 57 0.49 9.22 -9.87
N GLY A 58 1.30 8.17 -9.86
CA GLY A 58 2.32 7.98 -8.84
C GLY A 58 1.91 7.11 -7.67
N LEU A 59 0.73 6.49 -7.70
CA LEU A 59 0.28 5.62 -6.62
C LEU A 59 1.04 4.30 -6.66
N VAL A 60 1.67 3.93 -5.55
CA VAL A 60 2.43 2.69 -5.42
C VAL A 60 1.99 1.97 -4.15
N ARG A 61 1.58 0.72 -4.31
CA ARG A 61 1.28 -0.15 -3.17
C ARG A 61 2.59 -0.75 -2.65
N TYR A 62 2.72 -0.86 -1.34
CA TYR A 62 3.92 -1.44 -0.73
C TYR A 62 3.56 -2.27 0.50
N GLY A 63 4.52 -3.03 0.97
CA GLY A 63 4.41 -3.92 2.11
C GLY A 63 4.32 -5.36 1.65
N GLU A 64 5.45 -6.07 1.72
CA GLU A 64 5.51 -7.49 1.37
C GLU A 64 6.15 -8.26 2.52
N VAL A 65 5.70 -9.50 2.69
CA VAL A 65 6.29 -10.40 3.69
C VAL A 65 7.78 -10.56 3.42
N GLY A 66 8.58 -10.46 4.46
CA GLY A 66 10.03 -10.58 4.36
C GLY A 66 10.78 -9.26 4.28
N GLU A 67 10.09 -8.15 4.01
CA GLU A 67 10.72 -6.83 4.04
C GLU A 67 11.16 -6.48 5.46
N GLU A 68 12.26 -5.73 5.57
CA GLU A 68 12.70 -5.19 6.85
C GLU A 68 11.68 -4.17 7.36
N PHE A 69 11.37 -4.24 8.65
CA PHE A 69 10.43 -3.31 9.27
C PHE A 69 11.01 -1.89 9.30
N ASP A 70 10.23 -0.93 8.81
CA ASP A 70 10.56 0.49 8.81
C ASP A 70 9.43 1.25 9.50
N PRO A 71 9.68 1.84 10.69
CA PRO A 71 8.62 2.55 11.43
C PRO A 71 8.00 3.71 10.67
N GLU A 72 8.68 4.26 9.67
CA GLU A 72 8.16 5.37 8.87
C GLU A 72 7.15 4.91 7.83
N LYS A 73 7.19 3.63 7.45
CA LYS A 73 6.35 3.06 6.39
C LYS A 73 5.37 2.01 6.89
N HIS A 74 5.66 1.42 8.03
CA HIS A 74 4.89 0.29 8.55
C HIS A 74 4.35 0.59 9.94
N GLU A 75 3.13 0.13 10.19
CA GLU A 75 2.52 0.16 11.52
C GLU A 75 2.41 -1.27 12.01
N ALA A 76 3.20 -1.60 13.03
CA ALA A 76 3.20 -2.95 13.60
C ALA A 76 2.03 -3.10 14.58
N LEU A 77 1.12 -4.00 14.28
CA LEU A 77 -0.03 -4.31 15.14
C LEU A 77 0.23 -5.52 16.02
N MET A 78 1.13 -6.40 15.60
CA MET A 78 1.52 -7.61 16.34
C MET A 78 3.00 -7.84 16.15
N HIS A 79 3.62 -8.49 17.14
CA HIS A 79 5.03 -8.82 17.07
C HIS A 79 5.26 -10.20 17.66
N SER A 80 6.09 -10.99 17.01
CA SER A 80 6.56 -12.28 17.51
C SER A 80 8.07 -12.35 17.43
N SER A 81 8.64 -13.35 18.06
CA SER A 81 10.10 -13.56 18.07
C SER A 81 10.42 -14.91 17.44
N SER A 82 11.54 -14.98 16.74
CA SER A 82 12.01 -16.22 16.12
C SER A 82 13.53 -16.21 16.06
N GLY A 83 14.14 -17.35 16.34
CA GLY A 83 15.58 -17.52 16.15
C GLY A 83 16.01 -17.58 14.70
N ASP A 84 15.06 -17.69 13.78
CA ASP A 84 15.33 -17.84 12.36
C ASP A 84 15.49 -16.51 11.61
N VAL A 85 15.27 -15.38 12.30
CA VAL A 85 15.39 -14.04 11.69
C VAL A 85 16.51 -13.26 12.35
N GLU A 86 17.24 -12.48 11.55
CA GLU A 86 18.36 -11.67 12.01
C GLU A 86 17.93 -10.23 12.32
N ALA A 87 16.91 -9.75 11.67
CA ALA A 87 16.38 -8.41 11.87
C ALA A 87 14.85 -8.44 11.91
N THR A 88 14.25 -7.43 12.53
CA THR A 88 12.79 -7.32 12.55
C THR A 88 12.27 -7.14 11.13
N SER A 89 11.38 -8.01 10.72
CA SER A 89 10.84 -8.03 9.36
C SER A 89 9.34 -8.25 9.38
N LEU A 90 8.72 -8.06 8.22
CA LEU A 90 7.28 -8.23 8.06
C LEU A 90 6.94 -9.71 7.95
N GLU A 91 6.11 -10.19 8.87
CA GLU A 91 5.65 -11.58 8.88
C GLU A 91 4.31 -11.72 8.16
N VAL A 92 3.41 -10.75 8.38
CA VAL A 92 2.08 -10.75 7.78
C VAL A 92 1.68 -9.33 7.41
N ILE A 93 1.00 -9.17 6.29
CA ILE A 93 0.47 -7.89 5.84
C ILE A 93 -1.03 -7.91 6.06
N MET A 94 -1.49 -7.15 7.06
CA MET A 94 -2.92 -7.05 7.37
C MET A 94 -3.61 -6.07 6.44
N GLN A 95 -2.92 -4.99 6.08
CA GLN A 95 -3.40 -4.00 5.14
C GLN A 95 -2.20 -3.39 4.44
N PRO A 96 -2.18 -3.40 3.09
CA PRO A 96 -1.03 -2.84 2.38
C PRO A 96 -0.97 -1.33 2.56
N GLY A 97 0.23 -0.79 2.44
CA GLY A 97 0.45 0.65 2.44
C GLY A 97 0.42 1.20 1.03
N TYR A 98 0.26 2.50 0.94
CA TYR A 98 0.28 3.21 -0.33
C TYR A 98 1.09 4.47 -0.21
N MET A 99 1.88 4.73 -1.24
CA MET A 99 2.71 5.93 -1.37
C MET A 99 2.38 6.65 -2.67
N MET A 100 2.61 7.96 -2.67
CA MET A 100 2.63 8.78 -3.87
C MET A 100 3.98 9.50 -3.87
N GLY A 101 4.90 9.05 -4.74
CA GLY A 101 6.29 9.48 -4.67
C GLY A 101 6.89 9.06 -3.32
N GLU A 102 7.43 10.03 -2.59
CA GLU A 102 7.99 9.77 -1.27
C GLU A 102 6.98 9.98 -0.13
N ARG A 103 5.76 10.41 -0.46
CA ARG A 103 4.71 10.65 0.53
C ARG A 103 3.98 9.36 0.85
N VAL A 104 3.95 8.98 2.12
CA VAL A 104 3.13 7.86 2.59
C VAL A 104 1.70 8.36 2.72
N LEU A 105 0.79 7.81 1.91
CA LEU A 105 -0.63 8.11 2.01
C LEU A 105 -1.29 7.32 3.13
N ARG A 106 -0.82 6.08 3.29
CA ARG A 106 -1.31 5.17 4.33
C ARG A 106 -0.20 4.18 4.66
N PRO A 107 0.19 4.04 5.93
CA PRO A 107 1.20 3.03 6.28
C PRO A 107 0.65 1.62 6.10
N ALA A 108 1.53 0.68 5.82
CA ALA A 108 1.17 -0.74 5.79
C ALA A 108 0.95 -1.21 7.24
N ARG A 109 -0.17 -1.86 7.50
CA ARG A 109 -0.45 -2.46 8.79
C ARG A 109 0.00 -3.90 8.75
N VAL A 110 0.88 -4.26 9.66
CA VAL A 110 1.65 -5.50 9.56
C VAL A 110 1.77 -6.19 10.91
N GLY A 111 2.05 -7.48 10.85
CA GLY A 111 2.63 -8.21 11.97
C GLY A 111 4.11 -8.37 11.71
N THR A 112 4.92 -8.20 12.73
CA THR A 112 6.37 -8.32 12.59
C THR A 112 6.90 -9.54 13.33
N VAL A 113 8.07 -9.99 12.88
CA VAL A 113 8.85 -11.01 13.57
C VAL A 113 10.26 -10.47 13.76
N GLY A 114 10.78 -10.58 14.97
CA GLY A 114 12.13 -10.12 15.30
C GLY A 114 12.98 -11.23 15.87
N PRO A 115 14.29 -11.03 16.03
CA PRO A 115 15.16 -12.01 16.62
C PRO A 115 14.84 -12.24 18.10
N ASN A 116 15.14 -13.44 18.57
CA ASN A 116 15.00 -13.78 19.99
C ASN A 116 15.96 -12.97 20.88
#